data_8b0b93c9e0dc594cf8414817e1e8ccc1
#
_entry.id   8b0b93c9e0dc594cf8414817e1e8ccc1
#
_cell.length_a   1.000
_cell.length_b   1.000
_cell.length_c   1.000
_cell.angle_alpha   90.00
_cell.angle_beta   90.00
_cell.angle_gamma   90.00
#
_symmetry.space_group_name_H-M   'P 1'
#
loop_
_entity.id
_entity.type
_entity.pdbx_description
1 polymer ?
#
loop_
_entity_poly.entity_id
_entity_poly.type
_entity_poly.pdbx_seq_one_letter_code
_entity_poly.pdbx_strand_id
1 'polypeptide(L)'
;LIEMDIEPFLVGSALDCVVAQRLARRLCDRCKQSYQHDPYELTQLNVGYDPSTPPPTLFRPVGCTNCSKTGYRGRIAIHEVMTVTEDIERLAVARSSSAEIARLARQQGMLTLREDGWMKAQMGLTSVEEILRVVA
;
A
#
# COMPACT_ATOMS: atom_id res chain seq x y z
N LEU A 1 -12.37 2.56 13.87
CA LEU A 1 -12.80 3.38 15.01
C LEU A 1 -14.31 3.30 15.22
N ILE A 2 -15.10 3.39 14.16
CA ILE A 2 -16.55 3.24 14.26
C ILE A 2 -16.90 1.85 14.78
N GLU A 3 -16.16 0.83 14.43
CA GLU A 3 -16.34 -0.55 14.89
C GLU A 3 -16.04 -0.73 16.38
N MET A 4 -15.41 0.25 17.03
CA MET A 4 -15.10 0.23 18.46
C MET A 4 -16.16 0.95 19.30
N ASP A 5 -17.37 1.07 18.81
CA ASP A 5 -18.51 1.73 19.47
C ASP A 5 -18.29 3.20 19.84
N ILE A 6 -17.41 3.88 19.10
CA ILE A 6 -17.26 5.32 19.24
C ILE A 6 -18.35 6.02 18.43
N GLU A 7 -18.97 7.04 19.01
CA GLU A 7 -19.99 7.81 18.32
C GLU A 7 -19.46 8.34 16.99
N PRO A 8 -20.13 8.07 15.84
CA PRO A 8 -19.65 8.52 14.53
C PRO A 8 -19.43 10.04 14.46
N PHE A 9 -20.24 10.82 15.14
CA PHE A 9 -20.08 12.27 15.19
C PHE A 9 -18.73 12.63 15.83
N LEU A 10 -18.36 11.99 16.94
CA LEU A 10 -17.10 12.27 17.62
C LEU A 10 -15.91 11.82 16.78
N VAL A 11 -16.03 10.70 16.08
CA VAL A 11 -14.98 10.23 15.17
C VAL A 11 -14.76 11.25 14.05
N GLY A 12 -15.82 11.68 13.37
CA GLY A 12 -15.71 12.63 12.28
C GLY A 12 -15.19 14.00 12.71
N SER A 13 -15.60 14.49 13.89
CA SER A 13 -15.19 15.82 14.36
C SER A 13 -13.82 15.85 15.02
N ALA A 14 -13.31 14.69 15.50
CA ALA A 14 -12.05 14.60 16.25
C ALA A 14 -10.85 14.24 15.37
N LEU A 15 -11.05 13.67 14.19
CA LEU A 15 -9.97 13.18 13.35
C LEU A 15 -9.67 14.12 12.19
N ASP A 16 -8.39 14.46 12.00
CA ASP A 16 -7.91 15.19 10.82
C ASP A 16 -7.47 14.22 9.72
N CYS A 17 -6.94 13.07 10.09
CA CYS A 17 -6.57 12.03 9.14
C CYS A 17 -6.59 10.65 9.81
N VAL A 18 -6.68 9.62 8.97
CA VAL A 18 -6.60 8.22 9.38
C VAL A 18 -5.45 7.58 8.63
N VAL A 19 -4.55 6.92 9.34
CA VAL A 19 -3.36 6.29 8.76
C VAL A 19 -3.44 4.78 8.98
N ALA A 20 -3.32 4.02 7.90
CA ALA A 20 -3.08 2.58 7.95
C ALA A 20 -1.63 2.32 7.54
N GLN A 21 -0.98 1.38 8.22
CA GLN A 21 0.42 1.07 7.98
C GLN A 21 0.64 -0.43 8.02
N ARG A 22 1.53 -0.90 7.11
CA ARG A 22 2.01 -2.27 7.11
C ARG A 22 3.52 -2.25 6.94
N LEU A 23 4.20 -3.24 7.51
CA LEU A 23 5.64 -3.37 7.36
C LEU A 23 5.95 -4.48 6.35
N ALA A 24 6.68 -4.11 5.30
CA ALA A 24 7.21 -5.05 4.32
C ALA A 24 8.70 -5.20 4.55
N ARG A 25 9.24 -6.36 4.17
CA ARG A 25 10.69 -6.55 4.23
C ARG A 25 11.34 -5.75 3.11
N ARG A 26 12.44 -5.07 3.44
CA ARG A 26 13.20 -4.30 2.47
C ARG A 26 14.19 -5.22 1.75
N LEU A 27 14.31 -5.06 0.42
CA LEU A 27 15.26 -5.82 -0.35
C LEU A 27 16.69 -5.47 0.05
N CYS A 28 17.56 -6.49 0.09
CA CYS A 28 18.99 -6.28 0.33
C CYS A 28 19.58 -5.56 -0.87
N ASP A 29 20.16 -4.38 -0.64
CA ASP A 29 20.73 -3.56 -1.72
C ASP A 29 21.93 -4.21 -2.42
N ARG A 30 22.58 -5.17 -1.76
CA ARG A 30 23.78 -5.81 -2.31
C ARG A 30 23.50 -6.96 -3.23
N CYS A 31 22.37 -7.64 -3.08
CA CYS A 31 22.08 -8.82 -3.89
C CYS A 31 20.80 -8.73 -4.70
N LYS A 32 19.97 -7.72 -4.48
CA LYS A 32 18.74 -7.60 -5.27
C LYS A 32 19.07 -7.56 -6.76
N GLN A 33 18.25 -8.23 -7.55
CA GLN A 33 18.44 -8.33 -8.98
C GLN A 33 17.28 -7.70 -9.71
N SER A 34 17.58 -6.83 -10.68
CA SER A 34 16.56 -6.25 -11.53
C SER A 34 16.01 -7.30 -12.50
N TYR A 35 14.72 -7.19 -12.80
CA TYR A 35 14.08 -8.06 -13.79
C TYR A 35 12.85 -7.35 -14.35
N GLN A 36 12.35 -7.86 -15.47
CA GLN A 36 11.09 -7.38 -16.02
C GLN A 36 10.04 -8.48 -15.86
N HIS A 37 8.95 -8.14 -15.19
CA HIS A 37 7.83 -9.06 -15.03
C HIS A 37 6.98 -9.08 -16.29
N ASP A 38 6.35 -10.21 -16.59
CA ASP A 38 5.40 -10.30 -17.69
C ASP A 38 4.24 -9.33 -17.41
N PRO A 39 3.94 -8.39 -18.35
CA PRO A 39 2.85 -7.44 -18.14
C PRO A 39 1.50 -8.10 -17.88
N TYR A 40 1.22 -9.23 -18.52
CA TYR A 40 0.00 -9.97 -18.29
C TYR A 40 -0.10 -10.49 -16.86
N GLU A 41 0.98 -11.07 -16.34
CA GLU A 41 1.02 -11.55 -14.96
C GLU A 41 0.88 -10.40 -13.96
N LEU A 42 1.50 -9.25 -14.21
CA LEU A 42 1.35 -8.07 -13.36
C LEU A 42 -0.10 -7.62 -13.29
N THR A 43 -0.81 -7.64 -14.39
CA THR A 43 -2.23 -7.31 -14.43
C THR A 43 -3.05 -8.29 -13.59
N GLN A 44 -2.72 -9.58 -13.65
CA GLN A 44 -3.40 -10.61 -12.87
C GLN A 44 -3.15 -10.47 -11.36
N LEU A 45 -1.98 -9.99 -10.97
CA LEU A 45 -1.63 -9.82 -9.56
C LEU A 45 -2.35 -8.64 -8.90
N ASN A 46 -2.91 -7.74 -9.69
CA ASN A 46 -3.67 -6.58 -9.19
C ASN A 46 -2.85 -5.73 -8.21
N VAL A 47 -1.60 -5.43 -8.57
CA VAL A 47 -0.70 -4.62 -7.73
C VAL A 47 -0.76 -3.12 -8.01
N GLY A 48 -1.59 -2.70 -8.95
CA GLY A 48 -1.69 -1.29 -9.37
C GLY A 48 -1.01 -0.99 -10.68
N TYR A 49 -0.53 -2.00 -11.39
CA TYR A 49 0.09 -1.83 -12.69
C TYR A 49 -0.94 -1.39 -13.74
N ASP A 50 -0.60 -0.35 -14.50
CA ASP A 50 -1.42 0.13 -15.62
C ASP A 50 -0.93 -0.53 -16.91
N PRO A 51 -1.76 -1.42 -17.54
CA PRO A 51 -1.34 -2.12 -18.75
C PRO A 51 -1.17 -1.20 -19.97
N SER A 52 -1.63 0.04 -19.91
CA SER A 52 -1.40 1.02 -20.98
C SER A 52 0.02 1.59 -20.96
N THR A 53 0.79 1.34 -19.91
CA THR A 53 2.16 1.82 -19.77
C THR A 53 3.15 0.68 -19.99
N PRO A 54 4.42 0.99 -20.39
CA PRO A 54 5.45 -0.04 -20.43
C PRO A 54 5.69 -0.66 -19.04
N PRO A 55 5.98 -1.98 -18.96
CA PRO A 55 6.24 -2.59 -17.66
C PRO A 55 7.50 -1.98 -17.03
N PRO A 56 7.46 -1.59 -15.73
CA PRO A 56 8.62 -1.04 -15.07
C PRO A 56 9.63 -2.12 -14.74
N THR A 57 10.89 -1.71 -14.54
CA THR A 57 11.90 -2.60 -13.98
C THR A 57 11.60 -2.81 -12.52
N LEU A 58 11.52 -4.08 -12.10
CA LEU A 58 11.30 -4.48 -10.72
C LEU A 58 12.52 -5.20 -10.19
N PHE A 59 12.53 -5.50 -8.90
CA PHE A 59 13.66 -6.13 -8.24
C PHE A 59 13.20 -7.33 -7.44
N ARG A 60 14.05 -8.35 -7.38
CA ARG A 60 13.76 -9.59 -6.66
C ARG A 60 14.86 -9.92 -5.66
N PRO A 61 14.53 -10.65 -4.57
CA PRO A 61 15.54 -11.10 -3.63
C PRO A 61 16.36 -12.23 -4.25
N VAL A 62 17.66 -12.23 -3.97
CA VAL A 62 18.57 -13.30 -4.41
C VAL A 62 19.12 -14.04 -3.22
N GLY A 63 19.72 -13.30 -2.28
CA GLY A 63 20.37 -13.87 -1.12
C GLY A 63 21.89 -13.72 -1.19
N CYS A 64 22.48 -13.20 -0.12
CA CYS A 64 23.94 -13.05 0.00
C CYS A 64 24.31 -13.09 1.48
N THR A 65 25.60 -13.00 1.77
CA THR A 65 26.08 -13.00 3.16
C THR A 65 25.63 -11.76 3.94
N ASN A 66 25.42 -10.64 3.26
CA ASN A 66 25.00 -9.39 3.91
C ASN A 66 23.55 -9.46 4.46
N CYS A 67 22.71 -10.27 3.87
CA CYS A 67 21.31 -10.44 4.29
C CYS A 67 21.04 -11.82 4.88
N SER A 68 22.05 -12.56 5.26
CA SER A 68 21.93 -13.95 5.76
C SER A 68 21.23 -14.87 4.76
N LYS A 69 21.46 -14.65 3.49
CA LYS A 69 20.92 -15.43 2.36
C LYS A 69 19.39 -15.35 2.20
N THR A 70 18.74 -14.38 2.85
CA THR A 70 17.28 -14.21 2.75
C THR A 70 16.88 -13.36 1.55
N GLY A 71 17.76 -12.51 1.06
CA GLY A 71 17.43 -11.52 0.02
C GLY A 71 16.81 -10.25 0.58
N TYR A 72 16.57 -10.18 1.88
CA TYR A 72 15.96 -9.05 2.54
C TYR A 72 16.78 -8.60 3.72
N ARG A 73 16.81 -7.29 3.95
CA ARG A 73 17.50 -6.69 5.09
C ARG A 73 16.78 -5.42 5.52
N GLY A 74 16.25 -5.43 6.75
CA GLY A 74 15.48 -4.33 7.28
C GLY A 74 14.02 -4.38 6.82
N ARG A 75 13.29 -3.34 7.14
CA ARG A 75 11.86 -3.23 6.83
C ARG A 75 11.55 -1.84 6.32
N ILE A 76 10.46 -1.73 5.57
CA ILE A 76 9.95 -0.47 5.06
C ILE A 76 8.46 -0.41 5.33
N ALA A 77 7.99 0.77 5.71
CA ALA A 77 6.57 0.99 5.97
C ALA A 77 5.84 1.32 4.68
N ILE A 78 4.66 0.72 4.53
CA ILE A 78 3.71 1.04 3.46
C ILE A 78 2.53 1.72 4.13
N HIS A 79 2.10 2.85 3.61
CA HIS A 79 1.10 3.71 4.22
C HIS A 79 -0.11 3.93 3.33
N GLU A 80 -1.25 4.07 3.99
CA GLU A 80 -2.47 4.59 3.40
C GLU A 80 -2.96 5.69 4.32
N VAL A 81 -2.99 6.92 3.81
CA VAL A 81 -3.38 8.09 4.61
C VAL A 81 -4.65 8.66 4.03
N MET A 82 -5.70 8.70 4.83
CA MET A 82 -6.97 9.30 4.47
C MET A 82 -7.12 10.62 5.21
N THR A 83 -7.16 11.74 4.49
CA THR A 83 -7.48 13.04 5.08
C THR A 83 -8.99 13.09 5.34
N VAL A 84 -9.37 13.45 6.56
CA VAL A 84 -10.78 13.55 6.92
C VAL A 84 -11.31 14.92 6.46
N THR A 85 -11.93 14.93 5.27
CA THR A 85 -12.58 16.10 4.72
C THR A 85 -14.01 16.22 5.25
N GLU A 86 -14.68 17.34 4.99
CA GLU A 86 -16.10 17.50 5.36
C GLU A 86 -16.97 16.39 4.79
N ASP A 87 -16.70 15.97 3.55
CA ASP A 87 -17.47 14.91 2.90
C ASP A 87 -17.25 13.56 3.59
N ILE A 88 -16.00 13.25 3.96
CA ILE A 88 -15.66 12.04 4.71
C ILE A 88 -16.33 12.08 6.09
N GLU A 89 -16.25 13.20 6.77
CA GLU A 89 -16.87 13.39 8.08
C GLU A 89 -18.38 13.17 8.00
N ARG A 90 -19.03 13.68 6.96
CA ARG A 90 -20.45 13.53 6.74
C ARG A 90 -20.84 12.06 6.58
N LEU A 91 -20.05 11.29 5.81
CA LEU A 91 -20.29 9.86 5.65
C LEU A 91 -20.08 9.11 6.97
N ALA A 92 -19.10 9.47 7.76
CA ALA A 92 -18.84 8.84 9.05
C ALA A 92 -20.00 9.08 10.02
N VAL A 93 -20.50 10.31 10.07
CA VAL A 93 -21.66 10.68 10.92
C VAL A 93 -22.90 9.94 10.48
N ALA A 94 -23.08 9.75 9.18
CA ALA A 94 -24.23 9.02 8.62
C ALA A 94 -24.10 7.50 8.76
N ARG A 95 -23.01 7.01 9.38
CA ARG A 95 -22.70 5.58 9.55
C ARG A 95 -22.62 4.83 8.22
N SER A 96 -22.08 5.50 7.20
CA SER A 96 -21.84 4.87 5.90
C SER A 96 -20.82 3.74 6.02
N SER A 97 -20.86 2.78 5.07
CA SER A 97 -19.96 1.65 5.09
C SER A 97 -18.50 2.08 4.88
N SER A 98 -17.56 1.26 5.37
CA SER A 98 -16.15 1.48 5.14
C SER A 98 -15.81 1.56 3.65
N ALA A 99 -16.51 0.77 2.82
CA ALA A 99 -16.32 0.79 1.37
C ALA A 99 -16.71 2.12 0.75
N GLU A 100 -17.80 2.74 1.21
CA GLU A 100 -18.24 4.04 0.71
C GLU A 100 -17.25 5.14 1.09
N ILE A 101 -16.78 5.13 2.33
CA ILE A 101 -15.79 6.08 2.82
C ILE A 101 -14.48 5.95 2.03
N ALA A 102 -14.02 4.73 1.82
CA ALA A 102 -12.80 4.47 1.05
C ALA A 102 -12.92 4.94 -0.40
N ARG A 103 -14.08 4.71 -1.02
CA ARG A 103 -14.34 5.15 -2.39
C ARG A 103 -14.23 6.67 -2.51
N LEU A 104 -14.87 7.40 -1.59
CA LEU A 104 -14.79 8.86 -1.60
C LEU A 104 -13.37 9.34 -1.34
N ALA A 105 -12.67 8.74 -0.37
CA ALA A 105 -11.29 9.10 -0.07
C ALA A 105 -10.38 8.92 -1.29
N ARG A 106 -10.55 7.85 -2.06
CA ARG A 106 -9.80 7.64 -3.29
C ARG A 106 -10.11 8.68 -4.35
N GLN A 107 -11.36 9.08 -4.49
CA GLN A 107 -11.76 10.16 -5.40
C GLN A 107 -11.09 11.48 -5.01
N GLN A 108 -10.78 11.67 -3.74
CA GLN A 108 -10.11 12.85 -3.22
C GLN A 108 -8.59 12.74 -3.21
N GLY A 109 -8.04 11.71 -3.84
CA GLY A 109 -6.60 11.56 -4.04
C GLY A 109 -5.87 10.64 -3.06
N MET A 110 -6.58 9.91 -2.21
CA MET A 110 -5.93 8.93 -1.31
C MET A 110 -5.29 7.81 -2.11
N LEU A 111 -4.03 7.48 -1.79
CA LEU A 111 -3.37 6.29 -2.31
C LEU A 111 -3.61 5.13 -1.35
N THR A 112 -3.94 3.96 -1.89
CA THR A 112 -4.14 2.76 -1.09
C THR A 112 -2.80 2.16 -0.66
N LEU A 113 -2.82 1.27 0.33
CA LEU A 113 -1.64 0.51 0.73
C LEU A 113 -1.00 -0.18 -0.47
N ARG A 114 -1.82 -0.77 -1.34
CA ARG A 114 -1.34 -1.47 -2.54
C ARG A 114 -0.64 -0.52 -3.50
N GLU A 115 -1.20 0.66 -3.72
CA GLU A 115 -0.60 1.66 -4.60
C GLU A 115 0.72 2.20 -4.04
N ASP A 116 0.79 2.46 -2.73
CA ASP A 116 2.02 2.89 -2.09
C ASP A 116 3.09 1.80 -2.16
N GLY A 117 2.71 0.55 -1.91
CA GLY A 117 3.60 -0.59 -2.05
C GLY A 117 4.12 -0.77 -3.46
N TRP A 118 3.25 -0.62 -4.46
CA TRP A 118 3.65 -0.68 -5.86
C TRP A 118 4.70 0.37 -6.20
N MET A 119 4.52 1.60 -5.73
CA MET A 119 5.52 2.65 -5.92
C MET A 119 6.86 2.26 -5.32
N LYS A 120 6.86 1.69 -4.13
CA LYS A 120 8.10 1.28 -3.45
C LYS A 120 8.78 0.10 -4.13
N ALA A 121 8.01 -0.81 -4.71
CA ALA A 121 8.55 -1.90 -5.51
C ALA A 121 9.26 -1.36 -6.76
N GLN A 122 8.68 -0.36 -7.42
CA GLN A 122 9.29 0.27 -8.59
C GLN A 122 10.59 1.00 -8.22
N MET A 123 10.69 1.49 -6.99
CA MET A 123 11.90 2.14 -6.48
C MET A 123 12.99 1.14 -6.08
N GLY A 124 12.70 -0.16 -6.10
CA GLY A 124 13.64 -1.18 -5.70
C GLY A 124 13.77 -1.37 -4.19
N LEU A 125 12.84 -0.83 -3.41
CA LEU A 125 12.89 -0.92 -1.95
C LEU A 125 12.33 -2.23 -1.42
N THR A 126 11.39 -2.84 -2.15
CA THR A 126 10.77 -4.11 -1.76
C THR A 126 10.42 -4.91 -3.01
N SER A 127 9.93 -6.12 -2.83
CA SER A 127 9.51 -7.00 -3.93
C SER A 127 8.00 -6.99 -4.08
N VAL A 128 7.51 -7.37 -5.26
CA VAL A 128 6.07 -7.55 -5.52
C VAL A 128 5.50 -8.62 -4.57
N GLU A 129 6.25 -9.68 -4.31
CA GLU A 129 5.83 -10.74 -3.40
C GLU A 129 5.56 -10.22 -1.99
N GLU A 130 6.42 -9.34 -1.49
CA GLU A 130 6.23 -8.72 -0.18
C GLU A 130 4.98 -7.85 -0.13
N ILE A 131 4.74 -7.07 -1.18
CA ILE A 131 3.53 -6.25 -1.25
C ILE A 131 2.29 -7.13 -1.18
N LEU A 132 2.25 -8.19 -1.97
CA LEU A 132 1.10 -9.12 -1.98
C LEU A 132 0.90 -9.77 -0.61
N ARG A 133 1.98 -10.05 0.11
CA ARG A 133 1.91 -10.63 1.46
C ARG A 133 1.28 -9.67 2.46
N VAL A 134 1.61 -8.40 2.41
CA VAL A 134 1.21 -7.44 3.45
C VAL A 134 -0.06 -6.68 3.16
N VAL A 135 -0.50 -6.62 1.89
CA VAL A 135 -1.73 -5.90 1.51
C VAL A 135 -2.88 -6.81 1.09
N ALA A 136 -2.63 -8.12 1.07
CA ALA A 136 -3.65 -9.10 0.71
C ALA A 136 -4.76 -9.18 1.77
#